data_cbceb0a10f14622d02a0440475256ca8
#
_entry.id   cbceb0a10f14622d02a0440475256ca8
#
_cell.length_a   1.000
_cell.length_b   1.000
_cell.length_c   1.000
_cell.angle_alpha   90.00
_cell.angle_beta   90.00
_cell.angle_gamma   90.00
#
_symmetry.space_group_name_H-M   'P 1'
#
loop_
_entity.id
_entity.type
_entity.pdbx_description
1 polymer ?
#
loop_
_entity_poly.entity_id
_entity_poly.type
_entity_poly.pdbx_seq_one_letter_code
_entity_poly.pdbx_strand_id
1 'polypeptide(L)'
;IAGVKATRALRCDRVSPSIGPHAIYTVSKEAWQWCAQYARDEDLLLQYHLSETEKEVKDCQKLNGMRPAKYLDRIGVLGPRSIAAHGVWLDAAEIALLAKRNVSISNNPASNFKLGVGRLFPYEKVAHAGANLTIGTDGAASNNSLDMFSSMKLASLQAKLLNAPTAMDARTTLDCATLNGAKALGLDAGFIMPGKLADLILVDL
;
A
#
# COMPACT_ATOMS: atom_id res chain seq x y z
N ILE A 1 19.85 8.37 2.50
CA ILE A 1 21.08 7.59 2.74
C ILE A 1 21.46 7.59 4.23
N ALA A 2 21.61 8.76 4.88
CA ALA A 2 22.02 8.83 6.28
C ALA A 2 21.10 8.04 7.22
N GLY A 3 19.79 8.18 7.10
CA GLY A 3 18.81 7.45 7.89
C GLY A 3 18.89 5.93 7.71
N VAL A 4 19.07 5.44 6.47
CA VAL A 4 19.26 4.00 6.20
C VAL A 4 20.49 3.46 6.92
N LYS A 5 21.62 4.18 6.82
CA LYS A 5 22.86 3.80 7.52
C LYS A 5 22.70 3.81 9.04
N ALA A 6 22.05 4.83 9.59
CA ALA A 6 21.78 4.94 11.00
C ALA A 6 20.88 3.80 11.51
N THR A 7 19.81 3.46 10.79
CA THR A 7 18.92 2.35 11.15
C THR A 7 19.65 1.01 11.13
N ARG A 8 20.45 0.74 10.09
CA ARG A 8 21.26 -0.49 10.01
C ARG A 8 22.33 -0.58 11.12
N ALA A 9 22.86 0.54 11.58
CA ALA A 9 23.81 0.60 12.68
C ALA A 9 23.22 0.18 14.03
N LEU A 10 21.90 0.21 14.20
CA LEU A 10 21.22 -0.27 15.40
C LEU A 10 21.37 -1.77 15.62
N ARG A 11 21.70 -2.55 14.56
CA ARG A 11 21.81 -4.03 14.60
C ARG A 11 20.61 -4.69 15.28
N CYS A 12 19.42 -4.16 15.03
CA CYS A 12 18.16 -4.64 15.56
C CYS A 12 17.37 -5.32 14.44
N ASP A 13 17.07 -6.60 14.61
CA ASP A 13 16.31 -7.41 13.66
C ASP A 13 14.83 -7.02 13.56
N ARG A 14 14.33 -6.26 14.54
CA ARG A 14 12.96 -5.73 14.57
C ARG A 14 12.80 -4.36 13.90
N VAL A 15 13.87 -3.76 13.40
CA VAL A 15 13.85 -2.43 12.79
C VAL A 15 14.52 -2.48 11.44
N SER A 16 13.77 -2.23 10.38
CA SER A 16 14.25 -2.17 9.01
C SER A 16 13.99 -0.81 8.37
N PRO A 17 14.95 -0.24 7.63
CA PRO A 17 14.72 0.99 6.90
C PRO A 17 13.89 0.74 5.64
N SER A 18 13.16 1.77 5.21
CA SER A 18 12.50 1.82 3.90
C SER A 18 12.76 3.16 3.21
N ILE A 19 12.50 3.24 1.91
CA ILE A 19 12.53 4.48 1.15
C ILE A 19 11.08 4.92 0.90
N GLY A 20 10.76 6.17 1.29
CA GLY A 20 9.41 6.71 1.21
C GLY A 20 9.34 7.99 0.37
N PRO A 21 9.45 7.96 -0.97
CA PRO A 21 9.10 9.11 -1.77
C PRO A 21 7.60 9.38 -1.64
N HIS A 22 7.25 10.65 -1.46
CA HIS A 22 5.88 11.02 -1.10
C HIS A 22 4.86 10.65 -2.20
N ALA A 23 4.85 11.41 -3.30
CA ALA A 23 3.88 11.26 -4.39
C ALA A 23 4.41 11.87 -5.70
N ILE A 24 3.77 11.53 -6.83
CA ILE A 24 4.19 11.98 -8.17
C ILE A 24 4.14 13.50 -8.37
N TYR A 25 3.36 14.22 -7.58
CA TYR A 25 3.20 15.67 -7.67
C TYR A 25 4.14 16.46 -6.74
N THR A 26 4.93 15.77 -5.91
CA THR A 26 5.90 16.39 -4.99
C THR A 26 7.33 15.93 -5.22
N VAL A 27 7.55 14.89 -6.01
CA VAL A 27 8.86 14.28 -6.22
C VAL A 27 9.20 14.31 -7.71
N SER A 28 10.39 14.81 -8.07
CA SER A 28 10.82 14.87 -9.47
C SER A 28 11.05 13.48 -10.06
N LYS A 29 11.02 13.37 -11.39
CA LYS A 29 11.30 12.11 -12.11
C LYS A 29 12.67 11.53 -11.71
N GLU A 30 13.68 12.35 -11.65
CA GLU A 30 15.06 11.94 -11.33
C GLU A 30 15.14 11.42 -9.88
N ALA A 31 14.44 12.09 -8.95
CA ALA A 31 14.37 11.64 -7.56
C ALA A 31 13.62 10.31 -7.43
N TRP A 32 12.52 10.12 -8.17
CA TRP A 32 11.82 8.83 -8.24
C TRP A 32 12.73 7.71 -8.74
N GLN A 33 13.43 7.93 -9.85
CA GLN A 33 14.35 6.96 -10.43
C GLN A 33 15.49 6.62 -9.47
N TRP A 34 16.04 7.65 -8.80
CA TRP A 34 17.06 7.45 -7.79
C TRP A 34 16.53 6.64 -6.58
N CYS A 35 15.36 6.99 -6.04
CA CYS A 35 14.75 6.25 -4.94
C CYS A 35 14.54 4.77 -5.29
N ALA A 36 13.99 4.50 -6.48
CA ALA A 36 13.73 3.15 -6.93
C ALA A 36 15.02 2.36 -7.17
N GLN A 37 16.04 2.97 -7.75
CA GLN A 37 17.34 2.34 -7.96
C GLN A 37 18.02 2.05 -6.61
N TYR A 38 18.09 3.04 -5.73
CA TYR A 38 18.68 2.88 -4.41
C TYR A 38 17.96 1.82 -3.57
N ALA A 39 16.63 1.77 -3.64
CA ALA A 39 15.85 0.73 -2.95
C ALA A 39 16.20 -0.67 -3.47
N ARG A 40 16.37 -0.84 -4.79
CA ARG A 40 16.80 -2.14 -5.36
C ARG A 40 18.21 -2.52 -4.96
N ASP A 41 19.16 -1.59 -5.07
CA ASP A 41 20.58 -1.84 -4.78
C ASP A 41 20.82 -2.24 -3.31
N GLU A 42 20.00 -1.69 -2.42
CA GLU A 42 20.09 -1.90 -0.97
C GLU A 42 19.06 -2.90 -0.42
N ASP A 43 18.28 -3.56 -1.28
CA ASP A 43 17.15 -4.44 -0.94
C ASP A 43 16.19 -3.81 0.08
N LEU A 44 15.77 -2.56 -0.17
CA LEU A 44 14.86 -1.82 0.68
C LEU A 44 13.44 -1.83 0.12
N LEU A 45 12.46 -1.74 1.02
CA LEU A 45 11.08 -1.50 0.65
C LEU A 45 10.92 -0.06 0.15
N LEU A 46 10.17 0.11 -0.95
CA LEU A 46 9.77 1.40 -1.49
C LEU A 46 8.30 1.64 -1.20
N GLN A 47 7.95 2.73 -0.51
CA GLN A 47 6.57 3.06 -0.13
C GLN A 47 6.19 4.43 -0.65
N TYR A 48 5.00 4.57 -1.23
CA TYR A 48 4.55 5.83 -1.84
C TYR A 48 3.02 5.90 -1.94
N HIS A 49 2.49 7.13 -2.04
CA HIS A 49 1.08 7.38 -2.34
C HIS A 49 0.84 7.25 -3.84
N LEU A 50 -0.26 6.62 -4.21
CA LEU A 50 -0.59 6.39 -5.62
C LEU A 50 -2.09 6.50 -5.88
N SER A 51 -2.47 7.35 -6.82
CA SER A 51 -3.84 7.50 -7.28
C SER A 51 -4.84 7.67 -6.12
N GLU A 52 -4.47 8.50 -5.15
CA GLU A 52 -5.29 8.79 -3.98
C GLU A 52 -6.49 9.65 -4.37
N THR A 53 -6.27 10.72 -5.15
CA THR A 53 -7.29 11.70 -5.51
C THR A 53 -7.48 11.80 -7.02
N GLU A 54 -8.66 12.26 -7.45
CA GLU A 54 -8.93 12.52 -8.85
C GLU A 54 -7.97 13.58 -9.43
N LYS A 55 -7.66 14.59 -8.61
CA LYS A 55 -6.75 15.67 -8.99
C LYS A 55 -5.36 15.13 -9.35
N GLU A 56 -4.80 14.24 -8.54
CA GLU A 56 -3.51 13.59 -8.83
C GLU A 56 -3.53 12.89 -10.19
N VAL A 57 -4.60 12.14 -10.47
CA VAL A 57 -4.73 11.42 -11.75
C VAL A 57 -4.83 12.38 -12.93
N LYS A 58 -5.68 13.41 -12.85
CA LYS A 58 -5.85 14.41 -13.91
C LYS A 58 -4.58 15.21 -14.16
N ASP A 59 -3.90 15.62 -13.10
CA ASP A 59 -2.65 16.37 -13.21
C ASP A 59 -1.54 15.52 -13.82
N CYS A 60 -1.42 14.26 -13.42
CA CYS A 60 -0.46 13.33 -14.02
C CYS A 60 -0.72 13.11 -15.51
N GLN A 61 -1.98 12.92 -15.89
CA GLN A 61 -2.35 12.78 -17.30
C GLN A 61 -2.02 14.04 -18.12
N LYS A 62 -2.28 15.21 -17.55
CA LYS A 62 -1.98 16.49 -18.20
C LYS A 62 -0.46 16.71 -18.37
N LEU A 63 0.32 16.40 -17.35
CA LEU A 63 1.77 16.68 -17.32
C LEU A 63 2.59 15.59 -18.02
N ASN A 64 2.19 14.32 -17.88
CA ASN A 64 2.99 13.16 -18.32
C ASN A 64 2.35 12.38 -19.48
N GLY A 65 1.14 12.77 -19.93
CA GLY A 65 0.40 12.09 -21.00
C GLY A 65 -0.16 10.73 -20.59
N MET A 66 -0.10 10.35 -19.31
CA MET A 66 -0.57 9.05 -18.83
C MET A 66 -0.95 9.08 -17.35
N ARG A 67 -1.66 8.04 -16.93
CA ARG A 67 -2.09 7.86 -15.54
C ARG A 67 -0.93 7.47 -14.62
N PRO A 68 -1.08 7.70 -13.29
CA PRO A 68 -0.02 7.57 -12.29
C PRO A 68 0.77 6.26 -12.31
N ALA A 69 0.10 5.10 -12.24
CA ALA A 69 0.80 3.82 -12.20
C ALA A 69 1.56 3.54 -13.51
N LYS A 70 0.99 3.91 -14.65
CA LYS A 70 1.68 3.79 -15.96
C LYS A 70 2.91 4.70 -16.05
N TYR A 71 2.81 5.91 -15.47
CA TYR A 71 3.96 6.82 -15.40
C TYR A 71 5.07 6.24 -14.55
N LEU A 72 4.77 5.76 -13.34
CA LEU A 72 5.76 5.14 -12.47
C LEU A 72 6.38 3.88 -13.08
N ASP A 73 5.60 3.08 -13.82
CA ASP A 73 6.13 1.93 -14.56
C ASP A 73 7.12 2.36 -15.65
N ARG A 74 6.72 3.37 -16.46
CA ARG A 74 7.57 3.90 -17.55
C ARG A 74 8.91 4.42 -17.06
N ILE A 75 8.97 5.02 -15.88
CA ILE A 75 10.22 5.54 -15.29
C ILE A 75 10.97 4.52 -14.43
N GLY A 76 10.50 3.25 -14.40
CA GLY A 76 11.20 2.13 -13.76
C GLY A 76 11.06 2.06 -12.23
N VAL A 77 9.95 2.59 -11.68
CA VAL A 77 9.72 2.62 -10.22
C VAL A 77 9.05 1.35 -9.71
N LEU A 78 8.06 0.79 -10.46
CA LEU A 78 7.26 -0.33 -10.00
C LEU A 78 8.07 -1.63 -9.86
N GLY A 79 7.85 -2.36 -8.79
CA GLY A 79 8.51 -3.65 -8.54
C GLY A 79 8.00 -4.36 -7.29
N PRO A 80 8.48 -5.61 -7.05
CA PRO A 80 7.93 -6.48 -6.01
C PRO A 80 8.20 -6.02 -4.57
N ARG A 81 9.19 -5.16 -4.37
CA ARG A 81 9.52 -4.56 -3.07
C ARG A 81 8.92 -3.17 -2.93
N SER A 82 7.66 -2.99 -3.39
CA SER A 82 6.98 -1.71 -3.25
C SER A 82 5.54 -1.83 -2.76
N ILE A 83 5.13 -0.82 -1.99
CA ILE A 83 3.76 -0.64 -1.48
C ILE A 83 3.23 0.69 -2.01
N ALA A 84 2.13 0.61 -2.75
CA ALA A 84 1.37 1.76 -3.22
C ALA A 84 0.20 2.02 -2.26
N ALA A 85 0.26 3.13 -1.52
CA ALA A 85 -0.80 3.53 -0.59
C ALA A 85 -1.98 4.16 -1.34
N HIS A 86 -3.17 3.98 -0.78
CA HIS A 86 -4.49 4.42 -1.24
C HIS A 86 -5.02 3.65 -2.44
N GLY A 87 -4.56 3.92 -3.66
CA GLY A 87 -5.02 3.24 -4.88
C GLY A 87 -6.50 3.46 -5.21
N VAL A 88 -7.13 4.51 -4.69
CA VAL A 88 -8.57 4.78 -4.80
C VAL A 88 -8.99 5.05 -6.24
N TRP A 89 -8.19 5.80 -6.98
CA TRP A 89 -8.48 6.24 -8.34
C TRP A 89 -7.79 5.39 -9.43
N LEU A 90 -7.31 4.19 -9.08
CA LEU A 90 -6.79 3.23 -10.07
C LEU A 90 -7.87 2.80 -11.05
N ASP A 91 -7.53 2.67 -12.33
CA ASP A 91 -8.34 1.98 -13.32
C ASP A 91 -7.96 0.50 -13.44
N ALA A 92 -8.76 -0.27 -14.20
CA ALA A 92 -8.52 -1.71 -14.34
C ALA A 92 -7.15 -2.03 -14.98
N ALA A 93 -6.68 -1.21 -15.91
CA ALA A 93 -5.39 -1.42 -16.57
C ALA A 93 -4.22 -1.14 -15.61
N GLU A 94 -4.34 -0.12 -14.75
CA GLU A 94 -3.35 0.18 -13.72
C GLU A 94 -3.31 -0.92 -12.64
N ILE A 95 -4.47 -1.42 -12.21
CA ILE A 95 -4.56 -2.53 -11.25
C ILE A 95 -3.88 -3.79 -11.81
N ALA A 96 -4.18 -4.16 -13.06
CA ALA A 96 -3.53 -5.28 -13.73
C ALA A 96 -2.01 -5.09 -13.87
N LEU A 97 -1.57 -3.85 -14.12
CA LEU A 97 -0.14 -3.52 -14.18
C LEU A 97 0.53 -3.68 -12.82
N LEU A 98 -0.07 -3.18 -11.73
CA LEU A 98 0.46 -3.32 -10.38
C LEU A 98 0.55 -4.80 -9.97
N ALA A 99 -0.48 -5.60 -10.25
CA ALA A 99 -0.47 -7.05 -10.04
C ALA A 99 0.68 -7.72 -10.81
N LYS A 100 0.83 -7.41 -12.10
CA LYS A 100 1.93 -7.94 -12.94
C LYS A 100 3.32 -7.56 -12.41
N ARG A 101 3.47 -6.39 -11.83
CA ARG A 101 4.73 -5.90 -11.23
C ARG A 101 4.93 -6.38 -9.78
N ASN A 102 3.99 -7.16 -9.23
CA ASN A 102 3.96 -7.62 -7.84
C ASN A 102 4.03 -6.46 -6.82
N VAL A 103 3.43 -5.32 -7.15
CA VAL A 103 3.28 -4.19 -6.23
C VAL A 103 2.14 -4.49 -5.26
N SER A 104 2.37 -4.34 -3.97
CA SER A 104 1.31 -4.42 -2.96
C SER A 104 0.52 -3.11 -2.92
N ILE A 105 -0.80 -3.21 -2.76
CA ILE A 105 -1.69 -2.04 -2.65
C ILE A 105 -2.20 -1.96 -1.22
N SER A 106 -1.99 -0.82 -0.55
CA SER A 106 -2.50 -0.58 0.80
C SER A 106 -3.74 0.30 0.76
N ASN A 107 -4.92 -0.29 1.01
CA ASN A 107 -6.13 0.49 1.23
C ASN A 107 -6.11 1.10 2.64
N ASN A 108 -6.30 2.41 2.73
CA ASN A 108 -6.31 3.18 3.97
C ASN A 108 -7.71 3.79 4.20
N PRO A 109 -8.75 3.00 4.52
CA PRO A 109 -10.14 3.43 4.39
C PRO A 109 -10.51 4.61 5.28
N ALA A 110 -10.03 4.67 6.52
CA ALA A 110 -10.33 5.76 7.44
C ALA A 110 -9.77 7.10 6.94
N SER A 111 -8.52 7.09 6.47
CA SER A 111 -7.88 8.25 5.86
C SER A 111 -8.60 8.68 4.58
N ASN A 112 -8.90 7.74 3.69
CA ASN A 112 -9.62 8.01 2.44
C ASN A 112 -10.98 8.69 2.70
N PHE A 113 -11.72 8.25 3.71
CA PHE A 113 -12.99 8.87 4.09
C PHE A 113 -12.80 10.22 4.73
N LYS A 114 -11.89 10.33 5.69
CA LYS A 114 -11.62 11.60 6.39
C LYS A 114 -11.15 12.71 5.45
N LEU A 115 -10.30 12.38 4.50
CA LEU A 115 -9.74 13.34 3.53
C LEU A 115 -10.67 13.59 2.33
N GLY A 116 -11.78 12.85 2.23
CA GLY A 116 -12.77 13.06 1.19
C GLY A 116 -12.22 12.86 -0.22
N VAL A 117 -11.49 11.76 -0.45
CA VAL A 117 -10.77 11.48 -1.72
C VAL A 117 -11.67 11.28 -2.95
N GLY A 118 -12.99 11.39 -2.78
CA GLY A 118 -13.96 11.52 -3.86
C GLY A 118 -14.55 10.22 -4.42
N ARG A 119 -14.04 9.04 -4.03
CA ARG A 119 -14.64 7.73 -4.38
C ARG A 119 -14.21 6.64 -3.41
N LEU A 120 -14.85 5.48 -3.55
CA LEU A 120 -14.53 4.30 -2.76
C LEU A 120 -13.44 3.46 -3.45
N PHE A 121 -12.63 2.75 -2.65
CA PHE A 121 -11.57 1.87 -3.14
C PHE A 121 -12.15 0.75 -4.03
N PRO A 122 -11.55 0.44 -5.19
CA PRO A 122 -12.08 -0.52 -6.16
C PRO A 122 -11.78 -1.99 -5.79
N TYR A 123 -12.24 -2.45 -4.63
CA TYR A 123 -11.92 -3.73 -4.02
C TYR A 123 -12.00 -4.91 -5.01
N GLU A 124 -13.17 -5.12 -5.67
CA GLU A 124 -13.36 -6.28 -6.54
C GLU A 124 -12.36 -6.31 -7.71
N LYS A 125 -12.08 -5.16 -8.30
CA LYS A 125 -11.11 -5.09 -9.39
C LYS A 125 -9.71 -5.48 -8.94
N VAL A 126 -9.33 -5.06 -7.72
CA VAL A 126 -8.03 -5.42 -7.12
C VAL A 126 -7.97 -6.91 -6.78
N ALA A 127 -9.04 -7.45 -6.19
CA ALA A 127 -9.15 -8.87 -5.85
C ALA A 127 -9.11 -9.76 -7.10
N HIS A 128 -9.89 -9.43 -8.14
CA HIS A 128 -9.90 -10.19 -9.41
C HIS A 128 -8.56 -10.14 -10.15
N ALA A 129 -7.81 -9.06 -10.03
CA ALA A 129 -6.48 -8.96 -10.64
C ALA A 129 -5.41 -9.76 -9.90
N GLY A 130 -5.71 -10.32 -8.73
CA GLY A 130 -4.77 -11.06 -7.89
C GLY A 130 -3.64 -10.21 -7.31
N ALA A 131 -3.85 -8.89 -7.22
CA ALA A 131 -2.89 -8.00 -6.58
C ALA A 131 -2.86 -8.25 -5.06
N ASN A 132 -1.68 -8.13 -4.44
CA ASN A 132 -1.58 -8.22 -2.99
C ASN A 132 -2.22 -6.99 -2.34
N LEU A 133 -3.42 -7.17 -1.80
CA LEU A 133 -4.16 -6.11 -1.10
C LEU A 133 -3.87 -6.16 0.40
N THR A 134 -3.49 -5.03 0.96
CA THR A 134 -3.31 -4.84 2.40
C THR A 134 -4.22 -3.75 2.93
N ILE A 135 -4.39 -3.68 4.25
CA ILE A 135 -5.07 -2.60 4.94
C ILE A 135 -4.04 -1.81 5.75
N GLY A 136 -4.13 -0.48 5.69
CA GLY A 136 -3.34 0.41 6.51
C GLY A 136 -4.20 1.40 7.28
N THR A 137 -3.70 1.88 8.40
CA THR A 137 -4.33 2.95 9.18
C THR A 137 -4.03 4.33 8.62
N ASP A 138 -2.93 4.45 7.84
CA ASP A 138 -2.30 5.72 7.55
C ASP A 138 -1.81 6.44 8.83
N GLY A 139 -1.36 7.67 8.73
CA GLY A 139 -0.89 8.43 9.87
C GLY A 139 -2.02 8.90 10.79
N ALA A 140 -1.71 9.12 12.08
CA ALA A 140 -2.67 9.60 13.05
C ALA A 140 -3.31 10.96 12.67
N ALA A 141 -2.60 11.81 11.92
CA ALA A 141 -3.13 13.08 11.43
C ALA A 141 -4.26 12.89 10.40
N SER A 142 -4.17 11.87 9.54
CA SER A 142 -5.17 11.58 8.49
C SER A 142 -6.26 10.58 8.91
N ASN A 143 -6.07 9.86 10.04
CA ASN A 143 -7.05 8.89 10.54
C ASN A 143 -7.65 9.29 11.90
N ASN A 144 -6.94 10.01 12.76
CA ASN A 144 -7.20 10.26 14.19
C ASN A 144 -6.99 9.02 15.09
N SER A 145 -6.66 7.87 14.53
CA SER A 145 -6.44 6.61 15.23
C SER A 145 -5.39 5.77 14.50
N LEU A 146 -4.76 4.85 15.20
CA LEU A 146 -3.92 3.78 14.62
C LEU A 146 -4.56 2.40 14.87
N ASP A 147 -5.89 2.38 15.00
CA ASP A 147 -6.66 1.17 15.24
C ASP A 147 -6.90 0.39 13.93
N MET A 148 -6.24 -0.77 13.84
CA MET A 148 -6.39 -1.66 12.69
C MET A 148 -7.76 -2.33 12.64
N PHE A 149 -8.42 -2.63 13.78
CA PHE A 149 -9.75 -3.23 13.77
C PHE A 149 -10.80 -2.28 13.17
N SER A 150 -10.73 -1.00 13.52
CA SER A 150 -11.57 0.02 12.89
C SER A 150 -11.31 0.13 11.37
N SER A 151 -10.06 0.09 10.95
CA SER A 151 -9.69 0.12 9.53
C SER A 151 -10.19 -1.13 8.79
N MET A 152 -10.08 -2.32 9.38
CA MET A 152 -10.62 -3.58 8.86
C MET A 152 -12.15 -3.50 8.68
N LYS A 153 -12.87 -3.01 9.69
CA LYS A 153 -14.32 -2.81 9.62
C LYS A 153 -14.71 -1.88 8.46
N LEU A 154 -14.05 -0.72 8.35
CA LEU A 154 -14.33 0.24 7.29
C LEU A 154 -14.04 -0.34 5.89
N ALA A 155 -12.92 -1.06 5.72
CA ALA A 155 -12.56 -1.70 4.46
C ALA A 155 -13.62 -2.72 4.02
N SER A 156 -14.07 -3.59 4.94
CA SER A 156 -15.09 -4.60 4.66
C SER A 156 -16.44 -3.96 4.31
N LEU A 157 -16.90 -2.99 5.11
CA LEU A 157 -18.18 -2.30 4.86
C LEU A 157 -18.17 -1.55 3.52
N GLN A 158 -17.08 -0.86 3.20
CA GLN A 158 -16.90 -0.19 1.91
C GLN A 158 -16.99 -1.17 0.74
N ALA A 159 -16.31 -2.32 0.84
CA ALA A 159 -16.34 -3.34 -0.21
C ALA A 159 -17.74 -3.89 -0.42
N LYS A 160 -18.49 -4.15 0.66
CA LYS A 160 -19.89 -4.63 0.60
C LYS A 160 -20.84 -3.61 0.01
N LEU A 161 -20.65 -2.34 0.31
CA LEU A 161 -21.49 -1.25 -0.24
C LEU A 161 -21.44 -1.19 -1.77
N LEU A 162 -20.28 -1.44 -2.37
CA LEU A 162 -20.07 -1.36 -3.82
C LEU A 162 -20.37 -2.66 -4.57
N ASN A 163 -20.39 -3.78 -3.85
CA ASN A 163 -20.40 -5.09 -4.49
C ASN A 163 -21.49 -6.01 -3.86
N ALA A 164 -21.11 -7.18 -3.41
CA ALA A 164 -22.02 -8.13 -2.77
C ALA A 164 -21.88 -8.14 -1.24
N PRO A 165 -22.90 -8.57 -0.48
CA PRO A 165 -22.81 -8.73 0.99
C PRO A 165 -21.67 -9.66 1.44
N THR A 166 -21.21 -10.54 0.57
CA THR A 166 -20.09 -11.47 0.80
C THR A 166 -18.73 -10.89 0.43
N ALA A 167 -18.68 -9.71 -0.22
CA ALA A 167 -17.42 -9.08 -0.59
C ALA A 167 -16.57 -8.77 0.65
N MET A 168 -15.26 -9.06 0.57
CA MET A 168 -14.30 -8.82 1.65
C MET A 168 -14.84 -9.33 3.01
N ASP A 169 -15.09 -10.63 3.07
CA ASP A 169 -15.56 -11.31 4.28
C ASP A 169 -14.55 -11.19 5.45
N ALA A 170 -14.91 -11.70 6.63
CA ALA A 170 -14.08 -11.59 7.82
C ALA A 170 -12.69 -12.22 7.64
N ARG A 171 -12.59 -13.37 6.96
CA ARG A 171 -11.32 -14.05 6.71
C ARG A 171 -10.44 -13.23 5.77
N THR A 172 -10.98 -12.82 4.64
CA THR A 172 -10.27 -11.97 3.66
C THR A 172 -9.81 -10.65 4.29
N THR A 173 -10.67 -10.05 5.12
CA THR A 173 -10.35 -8.80 5.83
C THR A 173 -9.18 -9.01 6.79
N LEU A 174 -9.19 -10.10 7.55
CA LEU A 174 -8.10 -10.44 8.47
C LEU A 174 -6.79 -10.72 7.70
N ASP A 175 -6.86 -11.49 6.62
CA ASP A 175 -5.68 -11.79 5.80
C ASP A 175 -5.08 -10.51 5.20
N CYS A 176 -5.89 -9.53 4.78
CA CYS A 176 -5.41 -8.24 4.30
C CYS A 176 -4.67 -7.43 5.40
N ALA A 177 -5.09 -7.56 6.65
CA ALA A 177 -4.48 -6.85 7.78
C ALA A 177 -3.28 -7.59 8.41
N THR A 178 -3.09 -8.87 8.10
CA THR A 178 -2.06 -9.73 8.69
C THR A 178 -1.14 -10.36 7.65
N LEU A 179 -1.55 -11.45 7.03
CA LEU A 179 -0.76 -12.23 6.08
C LEU A 179 -0.29 -11.40 4.87
N ASN A 180 -1.22 -10.64 4.26
CA ASN A 180 -0.90 -9.82 3.09
C ASN A 180 -0.02 -8.64 3.48
N GLY A 181 -0.22 -8.05 4.67
CA GLY A 181 0.66 -7.03 5.23
C GLY A 181 2.08 -7.55 5.44
N ALA A 182 2.23 -8.71 6.06
CA ALA A 182 3.51 -9.37 6.26
C ALA A 182 4.22 -9.64 4.91
N LYS A 183 3.47 -10.18 3.93
CA LYS A 183 3.97 -10.40 2.56
C LYS A 183 4.45 -9.08 1.91
N ALA A 184 3.69 -8.00 2.04
CA ALA A 184 4.06 -6.70 1.48
C ALA A 184 5.35 -6.15 2.10
N LEU A 185 5.57 -6.39 3.38
CA LEU A 185 6.77 -5.98 4.12
C LEU A 185 7.95 -6.95 3.94
N GLY A 186 7.73 -8.14 3.37
CA GLY A 186 8.73 -9.19 3.24
C GLY A 186 9.05 -9.87 4.57
N LEU A 187 8.06 -9.96 5.49
CA LEU A 187 8.20 -10.59 6.79
C LEU A 187 7.64 -12.01 6.80
N ASP A 188 8.33 -12.91 7.48
CA ASP A 188 7.85 -14.29 7.69
C ASP A 188 6.90 -14.36 8.89
N ALA A 189 5.77 -13.65 8.78
CA ALA A 189 4.76 -13.41 9.80
C ALA A 189 3.34 -13.44 9.21
N GLY A 190 2.35 -13.05 10.01
CA GLY A 190 0.95 -12.84 9.56
C GLY A 190 0.05 -14.06 9.73
N PHE A 191 0.58 -15.20 10.20
CA PHE A 191 -0.19 -16.39 10.57
C PHE A 191 0.54 -17.21 11.63
N ILE A 192 -0.22 -17.98 12.41
CA ILE A 192 0.30 -18.77 13.53
C ILE A 192 0.74 -20.13 12.99
N MET A 193 2.05 -20.37 12.93
CA MET A 193 2.65 -21.62 12.52
C MET A 193 4.06 -21.77 13.09
N PRO A 194 4.53 -22.99 13.42
CA PRO A 194 5.90 -23.23 13.87
C PRO A 194 6.94 -22.65 12.88
N GLY A 195 7.94 -21.97 13.42
CA GLY A 195 9.03 -21.36 12.65
C GLY A 195 8.75 -19.92 12.16
N LYS A 196 7.54 -19.40 12.33
CA LYS A 196 7.18 -18.02 11.99
C LYS A 196 7.48 -17.04 13.11
N LEU A 197 7.60 -15.74 12.77
CA LEU A 197 7.72 -14.69 13.76
C LEU A 197 6.47 -14.66 14.65
N ALA A 198 6.70 -14.63 15.97
CA ALA A 198 5.64 -14.66 16.98
C ALA A 198 5.14 -13.25 17.33
N ASP A 199 4.82 -12.44 16.33
CA ASP A 199 4.15 -11.15 16.51
C ASP A 199 2.65 -11.41 16.71
N LEU A 200 2.24 -11.55 17.97
CA LEU A 200 0.90 -12.00 18.38
C LEU A 200 0.22 -10.95 19.26
N ILE A 201 -1.09 -10.89 19.15
CA ILE A 201 -1.94 -10.14 20.08
C ILE A 201 -2.99 -11.08 20.69
N LEU A 202 -3.39 -10.83 21.93
CA LEU A 202 -4.57 -11.41 22.55
C LEU A 202 -5.70 -10.40 22.45
N VAL A 203 -6.88 -10.88 22.06
CA VAL A 203 -8.09 -10.07 21.95
C VAL A 203 -9.11 -10.61 22.93
N ASP A 204 -9.59 -9.77 23.85
CA ASP A 204 -10.72 -10.04 24.70
C ASP A 204 -12.00 -9.68 23.94
N LEU A 205 -12.95 -10.66 23.82
CA LEU A 205 -14.15 -10.56 23.00
C LEU A 205 -15.39 -10.35 23.87
#